data_162f310c61b2a119ad726df839ba500f
#
_entry.id   162f310c61b2a119ad726df839ba500f
#
_cell.length_a   1.000
_cell.length_b   1.000
_cell.length_c   1.000
_cell.angle_alpha   90.00
_cell.angle_beta   90.00
_cell.angle_gamma   90.00
#
_symmetry.space_group_name_H-M   'P 1'
#
loop_
_entity.id
_entity.type
_entity.pdbx_description
1 polymer ?
#
loop_
_entity_poly.entity_id
_entity_poly.type
_entity_poly.pdbx_seq_one_letter_code
_entity_poly.pdbx_strand_id
1 'polypeptide(L)'
;VSKVLKSLLLTALLGVTGLISGCGDLTVLNPKGPVAKGQSDLIIYSIIFMLVIVLTIFVLFTIMLVKYRERKDISNYEPDMHGSKKLEIFWTLIPVAIVIALAIPTVKTIYAGEEAPKVTSHKDPIVIYATSADWKWIFSYPDESIETVNYVNIPTDRPVLFKLTSADTMTSFWVPQLGGQKYAMSGMTMNLYLQADEVGTYKGRNANFNGEGFADQRFDVVAQSEKDFKKWAKETKASSPVITQDIYDRLLIPGSSKKKTYSGTHLAFVDVAADPEYVFYAYKRFGYEMTNPHNPNTKSTISDEPMLPVRPVTVTNPQFERHDMKPQIIKNGEGYHEDKHREDEMKKMEEDIQTNEFNKKESDDAGN
;
A
#
# COMPACT_ATOMS: atom_id res chain seq x y z
N VAL A 1 40.43 0.00 -36.45
CA VAL A 1 39.94 -0.44 -35.10
C VAL A 1 39.84 0.75 -34.17
N SER A 2 40.82 1.69 -34.12
CA SER A 2 40.81 2.82 -33.15
C SER A 2 39.70 3.84 -33.41
N LYS A 3 39.33 4.11 -34.66
CA LYS A 3 38.23 5.08 -34.99
C LYS A 3 36.85 4.52 -34.65
N VAL A 4 36.63 3.25 -34.89
CA VAL A 4 35.36 2.55 -34.58
C VAL A 4 35.19 2.45 -33.06
N LEU A 5 36.26 2.13 -32.33
CA LEU A 5 36.23 2.07 -30.85
C LEU A 5 35.96 3.45 -30.23
N LYS A 6 36.56 4.52 -30.75
CA LYS A 6 36.31 5.89 -30.32
C LYS A 6 34.87 6.33 -30.61
N SER A 7 34.33 5.98 -31.78
CA SER A 7 32.95 6.26 -32.12
C SER A 7 31.98 5.52 -31.18
N LEU A 8 32.20 4.23 -30.90
CA LEU A 8 31.41 3.43 -29.96
C LEU A 8 31.46 3.99 -28.52
N LEU A 9 32.66 4.39 -28.07
CA LEU A 9 32.81 5.04 -26.75
C LEU A 9 32.09 6.39 -26.68
N LEU A 10 32.15 7.19 -27.75
CA LEU A 10 31.44 8.47 -27.81
C LEU A 10 29.93 8.29 -27.83
N THR A 11 29.43 7.29 -28.58
CA THR A 11 27.99 6.97 -28.61
C THR A 11 27.50 6.42 -27.27
N ALA A 12 28.30 5.59 -26.62
CA ALA A 12 27.99 5.09 -25.27
C ALA A 12 27.99 6.24 -24.24
N LEU A 13 28.94 7.15 -24.31
CA LEU A 13 29.01 8.32 -23.42
C LEU A 13 27.83 9.26 -23.64
N LEU A 14 27.43 9.52 -24.89
CA LEU A 14 26.23 10.30 -25.24
C LEU A 14 24.94 9.59 -24.78
N GLY A 15 24.88 8.27 -24.88
CA GLY A 15 23.77 7.47 -24.34
C GLY A 15 23.65 7.59 -22.82
N VAL A 16 24.76 7.49 -22.10
CA VAL A 16 24.81 7.63 -20.65
C VAL A 16 24.42 9.05 -20.19
N THR A 17 24.92 10.10 -20.88
CA THR A 17 24.53 11.48 -20.56
C THR A 17 23.06 11.76 -20.85
N GLY A 18 22.49 11.15 -21.91
CA GLY A 18 21.05 11.22 -22.20
C GLY A 18 20.17 10.52 -21.15
N LEU A 19 20.63 9.44 -20.55
CA LEU A 19 19.95 8.75 -19.45
C LEU A 19 19.96 9.55 -18.14
N ILE A 20 21.03 10.30 -17.86
CA ILE A 20 21.15 11.10 -16.64
C ILE A 20 20.25 12.35 -16.70
N SER A 21 20.01 12.93 -17.88
CA SER A 21 19.13 14.09 -18.04
C SER A 21 17.63 13.80 -17.91
N GLY A 22 17.22 12.52 -17.93
CA GLY A 22 15.83 12.08 -17.76
C GLY A 22 15.40 11.83 -16.30
N CYS A 23 16.31 11.91 -15.35
CA CYS A 23 16.01 11.73 -13.92
C CYS A 23 15.41 13.04 -13.36
N GLY A 24 14.12 13.30 -13.67
CA GLY A 24 13.30 14.15 -12.82
C GLY A 24 13.28 13.61 -11.39
N ASP A 25 12.72 14.38 -10.47
CA ASP A 25 12.68 14.08 -9.04
C ASP A 25 12.11 12.66 -8.78
N LEU A 26 13.00 11.68 -8.61
CA LEU A 26 12.63 10.31 -8.30
C LEU A 26 12.14 10.25 -6.84
N THR A 27 10.89 10.60 -6.65
CA THR A 27 10.21 10.76 -5.35
C THR A 27 10.48 9.59 -4.39
N VAL A 28 10.55 8.36 -4.91
CA VAL A 28 10.83 7.13 -4.12
C VAL A 28 12.27 7.07 -3.62
N LEU A 29 13.21 7.70 -4.35
CA LEU A 29 14.63 7.76 -3.96
C LEU A 29 14.98 9.02 -3.14
N ASN A 30 13.96 9.84 -2.81
CA ASN A 30 14.07 10.99 -1.89
C ASN A 30 13.19 10.75 -0.65
N PRO A 31 13.53 9.75 0.19
CA PRO A 31 12.73 9.39 1.36
C PRO A 31 12.73 10.51 2.40
N LYS A 32 11.56 10.73 3.04
CA LYS A 32 11.33 11.74 4.07
C LYS A 32 10.83 11.14 5.38
N GLY A 33 11.04 9.84 5.55
CA GLY A 33 10.72 9.11 6.75
C GLY A 33 11.45 7.78 6.83
N PRO A 34 11.54 7.15 8.02
CA PRO A 34 12.38 5.97 8.25
C PRO A 34 11.90 4.74 7.47
N VAL A 35 10.59 4.59 7.27
CA VAL A 35 10.01 3.49 6.48
C VAL A 35 10.41 3.62 5.00
N ALA A 36 10.21 4.81 4.41
CA ALA A 36 10.60 5.07 3.03
C ALA A 36 12.12 4.95 2.83
N LYS A 37 12.92 5.33 3.84
CA LYS A 37 14.38 5.21 3.79
C LYS A 37 14.81 3.75 3.68
N GLY A 38 14.27 2.86 4.51
CA GLY A 38 14.57 1.42 4.42
C GLY A 38 14.22 0.83 3.07
N GLN A 39 13.11 1.26 2.47
CA GLN A 39 12.69 0.82 1.14
C GLN A 39 13.57 1.40 0.03
N SER A 40 13.95 2.69 0.10
CA SER A 40 14.86 3.32 -0.84
C SER A 40 16.24 2.66 -0.82
N ASP A 41 16.78 2.38 0.36
CA ASP A 41 18.07 1.69 0.52
C ASP A 41 18.01 0.28 -0.12
N LEU A 42 16.90 -0.45 0.05
CA LEU A 42 16.69 -1.75 -0.58
C LEU A 42 16.60 -1.66 -2.10
N ILE A 43 15.93 -0.63 -2.64
CA ILE A 43 15.84 -0.38 -4.08
C ILE A 43 17.23 -0.12 -4.65
N ILE A 44 18.03 0.76 -4.02
CA ILE A 44 19.40 1.07 -4.46
C ILE A 44 20.27 -0.19 -4.43
N TYR A 45 20.18 -0.97 -3.35
CA TYR A 45 20.87 -2.26 -3.24
C TYR A 45 20.52 -3.20 -4.38
N SER A 46 19.24 -3.33 -4.71
CA SER A 46 18.77 -4.16 -5.83
C SER A 46 19.24 -3.65 -7.18
N ILE A 47 19.25 -2.34 -7.41
CA ILE A 47 19.74 -1.72 -8.64
C ILE A 47 21.24 -2.04 -8.85
N ILE A 48 22.05 -2.03 -7.80
CA ILE A 48 23.47 -2.38 -7.90
C ILE A 48 23.65 -3.82 -8.40
N PHE A 49 22.90 -4.78 -7.84
CA PHE A 49 22.92 -6.17 -8.33
C PHE A 49 22.49 -6.28 -9.79
N MET A 50 21.41 -5.59 -10.15
CA MET A 50 20.92 -5.58 -11.53
C MET A 50 21.96 -5.03 -12.50
N LEU A 51 22.64 -3.94 -12.16
CA LEU A 51 23.69 -3.34 -12.99
C LEU A 51 24.88 -4.29 -13.17
N VAL A 52 25.29 -4.99 -12.10
CA VAL A 52 26.37 -6.01 -12.19
C VAL A 52 25.97 -7.13 -13.12
N ILE A 53 24.74 -7.63 -13.06
CA ILE A 53 24.23 -8.68 -13.96
C ILE A 53 24.21 -8.18 -15.40
N VAL A 54 23.66 -7.01 -15.66
CA VAL A 54 23.59 -6.41 -17.00
C VAL A 54 24.98 -6.23 -17.60
N LEU A 55 25.91 -5.67 -16.82
CA LEU A 55 27.31 -5.49 -17.25
C LEU A 55 27.96 -6.83 -17.59
N THR A 56 27.78 -7.85 -16.74
CA THR A 56 28.30 -9.21 -16.97
C THR A 56 27.75 -9.78 -18.27
N ILE A 57 26.46 -9.66 -18.54
CA ILE A 57 25.83 -10.13 -19.78
C ILE A 57 26.40 -9.39 -20.99
N PHE A 58 26.56 -8.06 -20.93
CA PHE A 58 27.14 -7.29 -22.02
C PHE A 58 28.59 -7.69 -22.32
N VAL A 59 29.38 -7.91 -21.28
CA VAL A 59 30.78 -8.37 -21.42
C VAL A 59 30.81 -9.75 -22.07
N LEU A 60 30.06 -10.71 -21.57
CA LEU A 60 30.00 -12.07 -22.13
C LEU A 60 29.48 -12.07 -23.57
N PHE A 61 28.43 -11.31 -23.86
CA PHE A 61 27.91 -11.16 -25.22
C PHE A 61 28.95 -10.57 -26.19
N THR A 62 29.65 -9.53 -25.76
CA THR A 62 30.71 -8.90 -26.56
C THR A 62 31.85 -9.87 -26.82
N ILE A 63 32.28 -10.65 -25.81
CA ILE A 63 33.32 -11.68 -25.97
C ILE A 63 32.87 -12.74 -26.98
N MET A 64 31.62 -13.21 -26.88
CA MET A 64 31.08 -14.19 -27.82
C MET A 64 31.06 -13.67 -29.26
N LEU A 65 30.55 -12.46 -29.47
CA LEU A 65 30.51 -11.83 -30.79
C LEU A 65 31.90 -11.67 -31.42
N VAL A 66 32.88 -11.23 -30.59
CA VAL A 66 34.26 -11.03 -31.09
C VAL A 66 34.96 -12.36 -31.34
N LYS A 67 34.80 -13.32 -30.43
CA LYS A 67 35.50 -14.63 -30.50
C LYS A 67 34.92 -15.51 -31.59
N TYR A 68 33.61 -15.61 -31.75
CA TYR A 68 32.93 -16.50 -32.64
C TYR A 68 32.44 -15.82 -33.95
N ARG A 69 32.93 -14.62 -34.23
CA ARG A 69 32.69 -13.95 -35.52
C ARG A 69 33.29 -14.77 -36.64
N GLU A 70 32.54 -14.99 -37.70
CA GLU A 70 32.97 -15.65 -38.90
C GLU A 70 34.28 -15.03 -39.44
N ARG A 71 35.30 -15.84 -39.63
CA ARG A 71 36.59 -15.47 -40.17
C ARG A 71 36.90 -16.38 -41.40
N LYS A 72 37.66 -15.86 -42.35
CA LYS A 72 38.11 -16.65 -43.54
C LYS A 72 39.08 -17.79 -43.19
N ASP A 73 39.70 -17.75 -42.00
CA ASP A 73 40.62 -18.75 -41.48
C ASP A 73 39.83 -19.75 -40.62
N ILE A 74 39.70 -21.00 -41.11
CA ILE A 74 38.93 -22.11 -40.54
C ILE A 74 39.81 -22.98 -39.60
N SER A 75 41.08 -22.61 -39.37
CA SER A 75 42.05 -23.46 -38.66
C SER A 75 41.67 -23.82 -37.21
N ASN A 76 40.73 -23.10 -36.60
CA ASN A 76 40.25 -23.32 -35.23
C ASN A 76 38.75 -23.66 -35.16
N TYR A 77 38.20 -24.28 -36.17
CA TYR A 77 36.81 -24.74 -36.16
C TYR A 77 36.70 -26.06 -35.37
N GLU A 78 36.06 -26.05 -34.23
CA GLU A 78 35.80 -27.20 -33.36
C GLU A 78 34.30 -27.55 -33.39
N PRO A 79 33.83 -28.41 -34.31
CA PRO A 79 32.40 -28.75 -34.43
C PRO A 79 31.86 -29.57 -33.25
N ASP A 80 32.73 -30.33 -32.55
CA ASP A 80 32.36 -31.27 -31.51
C ASP A 80 32.61 -30.72 -30.11
N MET A 81 32.39 -29.42 -29.90
CA MET A 81 32.58 -28.80 -28.57
C MET A 81 31.53 -29.28 -27.58
N HIS A 82 31.95 -30.09 -26.60
CA HIS A 82 31.06 -30.58 -25.53
C HIS A 82 30.92 -29.53 -24.41
N GLY A 83 29.76 -29.59 -23.73
CA GLY A 83 29.48 -28.74 -22.59
C GLY A 83 30.44 -28.95 -21.42
N SER A 84 30.63 -27.91 -20.57
CA SER A 84 31.49 -27.97 -19.41
C SER A 84 30.66 -28.04 -18.11
N LYS A 85 30.73 -29.16 -17.37
CA LYS A 85 30.04 -29.32 -16.07
C LYS A 85 30.41 -28.23 -15.06
N LYS A 86 31.66 -27.73 -15.11
CA LYS A 86 32.07 -26.62 -14.25
C LYS A 86 31.31 -25.34 -14.58
N LEU A 87 31.10 -25.05 -15.85
CA LEU A 87 30.38 -23.90 -16.32
C LEU A 87 28.89 -24.00 -15.95
N GLU A 88 28.30 -25.19 -16.06
CA GLU A 88 26.93 -25.48 -15.65
C GLU A 88 26.69 -25.21 -14.19
N ILE A 89 27.59 -25.65 -13.30
CA ILE A 89 27.52 -25.37 -11.88
C ILE A 89 27.61 -23.84 -11.64
N PHE A 90 28.53 -23.15 -12.32
CA PHE A 90 28.73 -21.71 -12.13
C PHE A 90 27.50 -20.89 -12.49
N TRP A 91 26.91 -21.12 -13.65
CA TRP A 91 25.74 -20.34 -14.08
C TRP A 91 24.44 -20.69 -13.32
N THR A 92 24.45 -21.82 -12.60
CA THR A 92 23.33 -22.18 -11.70
C THR A 92 23.53 -21.58 -10.30
N LEU A 93 24.72 -21.69 -9.72
CA LEU A 93 24.97 -21.26 -8.34
C LEU A 93 25.02 -19.74 -8.19
N ILE A 94 25.54 -19.01 -9.18
CA ILE A 94 25.64 -17.54 -9.10
C ILE A 94 24.25 -16.89 -9.00
N PRO A 95 23.28 -17.17 -9.88
CA PRO A 95 21.91 -16.63 -9.71
C PRO A 95 21.25 -17.03 -8.40
N VAL A 96 21.43 -18.26 -7.92
CA VAL A 96 20.91 -18.71 -6.63
C VAL A 96 21.47 -17.87 -5.49
N ALA A 97 22.80 -17.64 -5.49
CA ALA A 97 23.45 -16.80 -4.48
C ALA A 97 22.93 -15.34 -4.51
N ILE A 98 22.71 -14.79 -5.72
CA ILE A 98 22.15 -13.45 -5.90
C ILE A 98 20.72 -13.37 -5.34
N VAL A 99 19.89 -14.37 -5.65
CA VAL A 99 18.50 -14.42 -5.12
C VAL A 99 18.51 -14.46 -3.59
N ILE A 100 19.35 -15.28 -2.98
CA ILE A 100 19.49 -15.34 -1.51
C ILE A 100 19.94 -13.99 -0.95
N ALA A 101 20.93 -13.35 -1.59
CA ALA A 101 21.45 -12.06 -1.16
C ALA A 101 20.38 -10.94 -1.22
N LEU A 102 19.47 -10.99 -2.18
CA LEU A 102 18.35 -10.05 -2.30
C LEU A 102 17.18 -10.40 -1.37
N ALA A 103 16.87 -11.68 -1.20
CA ALA A 103 15.73 -12.13 -0.40
C ALA A 103 15.88 -11.78 1.09
N ILE A 104 17.06 -11.97 1.67
CA ILE A 104 17.31 -11.72 3.11
C ILE A 104 16.97 -10.28 3.51
N PRO A 105 17.53 -9.22 2.90
CA PRO A 105 17.21 -7.85 3.26
C PRO A 105 15.74 -7.49 2.90
N THR A 106 15.19 -8.05 1.83
CA THR A 106 13.79 -7.84 1.45
C THR A 106 12.83 -8.32 2.55
N VAL A 107 13.00 -9.55 3.00
CA VAL A 107 12.17 -10.12 4.09
C VAL A 107 12.30 -9.28 5.36
N LYS A 108 13.52 -8.88 5.75
CA LYS A 108 13.71 -8.02 6.92
C LYS A 108 13.00 -6.67 6.80
N THR A 109 13.02 -6.06 5.62
CA THR A 109 12.36 -4.75 5.37
C THR A 109 10.84 -4.89 5.41
N ILE A 110 10.28 -6.00 4.91
CA ILE A 110 8.83 -6.27 4.96
C ILE A 110 8.38 -6.34 6.41
N TYR A 111 9.00 -7.18 7.23
CA TYR A 111 8.61 -7.31 8.65
C TYR A 111 8.85 -6.01 9.44
N ALA A 112 9.92 -5.28 9.15
CA ALA A 112 10.15 -3.98 9.79
C ALA A 112 9.07 -2.93 9.44
N GLY A 113 8.38 -3.08 8.31
CA GLY A 113 7.29 -2.19 7.88
C GLY A 113 5.94 -2.47 8.58
N GLU A 114 5.79 -3.62 9.25
CA GLU A 114 4.57 -3.98 9.99
C GLU A 114 4.55 -3.39 11.41
N GLU A 115 5.66 -2.86 11.89
CA GLU A 115 5.84 -2.30 13.23
C GLU A 115 6.10 -0.80 13.19
N ALA A 116 5.87 -0.12 14.32
CA ALA A 116 6.26 1.29 14.46
C ALA A 116 7.78 1.46 14.29
N PRO A 117 8.24 2.54 13.62
CA PRO A 117 9.67 2.79 13.43
C PRO A 117 10.42 2.74 14.75
N LYS A 118 11.49 1.94 14.83
CA LYS A 118 12.26 1.68 16.08
C LYS A 118 12.80 2.93 16.75
N VAL A 119 13.17 3.94 15.96
CA VAL A 119 13.74 5.21 16.45
C VAL A 119 12.74 5.98 17.32
N THR A 120 11.46 5.87 17.01
CA THR A 120 10.38 6.61 17.65
C THR A 120 9.35 5.71 18.35
N SER A 121 9.64 4.41 18.46
CA SER A 121 8.74 3.42 19.10
C SER A 121 8.41 3.71 20.57
N HIS A 122 9.17 4.59 21.22
CA HIS A 122 8.88 5.07 22.57
C HIS A 122 7.75 6.13 22.62
N LYS A 123 7.34 6.68 21.46
CA LYS A 123 6.24 7.62 21.37
C LYS A 123 4.96 6.89 20.97
N ASP A 124 3.87 7.18 21.62
CA ASP A 124 2.56 6.63 21.26
C ASP A 124 2.20 7.06 19.83
N PRO A 125 1.90 6.13 18.92
CA PRO A 125 1.50 6.48 17.57
C PRO A 125 0.17 7.24 17.57
N ILE A 126 0.03 8.18 16.62
CA ILE A 126 -1.28 8.76 16.32
C ILE A 126 -2.04 7.78 15.45
N VAL A 127 -3.27 7.47 15.82
CA VAL A 127 -4.14 6.60 15.04
C VAL A 127 -5.02 7.43 14.11
N ILE A 128 -4.96 7.15 12.81
CA ILE A 128 -5.78 7.81 11.80
C ILE A 128 -6.48 6.73 10.98
N TYR A 129 -7.80 6.75 10.93
CA TYR A 129 -8.56 5.91 10.03
C TYR A 129 -8.57 6.53 8.64
N ALA A 130 -8.16 5.77 7.63
CA ALA A 130 -8.16 6.22 6.25
C ALA A 130 -9.12 5.33 5.45
N THR A 131 -10.28 5.85 5.18
CA THR A 131 -11.33 5.19 4.41
C THR A 131 -11.29 5.66 2.97
N SER A 132 -11.12 4.73 2.06
CA SER A 132 -11.31 4.97 0.63
C SER A 132 -12.79 4.91 0.28
N ALA A 133 -13.26 5.85 -0.51
CA ALA A 133 -14.55 5.80 -1.19
C ALA A 133 -14.34 6.36 -2.60
N ASP A 134 -14.86 5.75 -3.65
CA ASP A 134 -14.59 6.07 -5.04
C ASP A 134 -14.98 7.53 -5.39
N TRP A 135 -14.07 8.44 -5.67
CA TRP A 135 -12.60 8.41 -5.76
C TRP A 135 -12.03 9.49 -4.85
N LYS A 136 -12.12 9.28 -3.55
CA LYS A 136 -11.64 10.18 -2.50
C LYS A 136 -11.10 9.40 -1.30
N TRP A 137 -10.33 10.08 -0.47
CA TRP A 137 -9.84 9.57 0.81
C TRP A 137 -10.46 10.36 1.95
N ILE A 138 -11.01 9.69 2.94
CA ILE A 138 -11.58 10.24 4.16
C ILE A 138 -10.66 9.86 5.32
N PHE A 139 -10.16 10.85 6.06
CA PHE A 139 -9.26 10.65 7.19
C PHE A 139 -9.93 11.07 8.48
N SER A 140 -10.08 10.13 9.40
CA SER A 140 -10.71 10.36 10.69
C SER A 140 -9.68 10.27 11.81
N TYR A 141 -9.69 11.26 12.68
CA TYR A 141 -8.84 11.38 13.85
C TYR A 141 -9.70 11.21 15.11
N PRO A 142 -9.79 9.98 15.67
CA PRO A 142 -10.68 9.72 16.79
C PRO A 142 -10.34 10.57 18.04
N ASP A 143 -9.04 10.69 18.36
CA ASP A 143 -8.57 11.40 19.54
C ASP A 143 -8.82 12.92 19.44
N GLU A 144 -8.65 13.51 18.26
CA GLU A 144 -8.86 14.92 17.99
C GLU A 144 -10.33 15.25 17.69
N SER A 145 -11.15 14.24 17.34
CA SER A 145 -12.52 14.41 16.86
C SER A 145 -12.60 15.31 15.64
N ILE A 146 -11.84 14.98 14.61
CA ILE A 146 -11.75 15.70 13.32
C ILE A 146 -11.86 14.71 12.21
N GLU A 147 -12.45 15.15 11.08
CA GLU A 147 -12.44 14.41 9.83
C GLU A 147 -12.03 15.29 8.67
N THR A 148 -11.17 14.78 7.80
CA THR A 148 -10.70 15.50 6.61
C THR A 148 -10.88 14.66 5.36
N VAL A 149 -11.04 15.31 4.21
CA VAL A 149 -11.20 14.67 2.91
C VAL A 149 -10.09 15.12 1.98
N ASN A 150 -9.39 14.17 1.35
CA ASN A 150 -8.30 14.36 0.41
C ASN A 150 -7.08 15.14 0.94
N TYR A 151 -6.94 15.22 2.25
CA TYR A 151 -5.71 15.62 2.91
C TYR A 151 -5.67 15.10 4.34
N VAL A 152 -4.46 14.95 4.87
CA VAL A 152 -4.21 14.47 6.22
C VAL A 152 -3.05 15.26 6.83
N ASN A 153 -3.22 15.77 8.04
CA ASN A 153 -2.17 16.44 8.80
C ASN A 153 -1.55 15.46 9.78
N ILE A 154 -0.23 15.43 9.85
CA ILE A 154 0.52 14.58 10.76
C ILE A 154 1.64 15.35 11.46
N PRO A 155 2.01 15.02 12.69
CA PRO A 155 3.22 15.57 13.29
C PRO A 155 4.48 14.93 12.73
N THR A 156 5.59 15.67 12.72
CA THR A 156 6.93 15.10 12.46
C THR A 156 7.45 14.34 13.68
N ASP A 157 8.40 13.44 13.46
CA ASP A 157 9.12 12.67 14.49
C ASP A 157 8.21 11.89 15.44
N ARG A 158 7.06 11.48 14.96
CA ARG A 158 6.09 10.65 15.67
C ARG A 158 5.48 9.62 14.72
N PRO A 159 5.38 8.34 15.13
CA PRO A 159 4.74 7.31 14.31
C PRO A 159 3.25 7.63 14.11
N VAL A 160 2.76 7.38 12.93
CA VAL A 160 1.33 7.44 12.60
C VAL A 160 0.88 6.06 12.18
N LEU A 161 -0.11 5.52 12.86
CA LEU A 161 -0.78 4.27 12.49
C LEU A 161 -2.00 4.60 11.64
N PHE A 162 -1.90 4.37 10.35
CA PHE A 162 -3.05 4.41 9.46
C PHE A 162 -3.80 3.08 9.52
N LYS A 163 -5.08 3.13 9.86
CA LYS A 163 -6.02 2.03 9.75
C LYS A 163 -6.76 2.18 8.43
N LEU A 164 -6.38 1.37 7.45
CA LEU A 164 -6.86 1.47 6.07
C LEU A 164 -8.07 0.57 5.87
N THR A 165 -9.12 1.11 5.29
CA THR A 165 -10.28 0.35 4.81
C THR A 165 -10.82 0.98 3.53
N SER A 166 -11.67 0.27 2.81
CA SER A 166 -12.42 0.81 1.68
C SER A 166 -13.91 0.62 1.93
N ALA A 167 -14.69 1.62 1.55
CA ALA A 167 -16.13 1.53 1.58
C ALA A 167 -16.67 0.65 0.43
N ASP A 168 -15.98 0.65 -0.71
CA ASP A 168 -16.44 0.02 -1.95
C ASP A 168 -15.32 -0.78 -2.63
N THR A 169 -14.61 -0.19 -3.59
CA THR A 169 -13.60 -0.89 -4.38
C THR A 169 -12.26 -0.98 -3.66
N MET A 170 -11.50 -2.03 -3.95
CA MET A 170 -10.15 -2.18 -3.43
C MET A 170 -9.25 -1.07 -3.98
N THR A 171 -8.59 -0.37 -3.08
CA THR A 171 -7.65 0.70 -3.38
C THR A 171 -6.29 0.45 -2.76
N SER A 172 -5.29 1.22 -3.13
CA SER A 172 -3.95 1.12 -2.54
C SER A 172 -3.49 2.49 -2.04
N PHE A 173 -3.34 2.60 -0.74
CA PHE A 173 -2.82 3.81 -0.09
C PHE A 173 -1.31 3.90 -0.30
N TRP A 174 -0.84 4.99 -0.91
CA TRP A 174 0.59 5.16 -1.17
C TRP A 174 1.04 6.62 -1.03
N VAL A 175 2.04 6.82 -0.18
CA VAL A 175 2.76 8.09 -0.01
C VAL A 175 4.24 7.82 -0.28
N PRO A 176 4.72 7.98 -1.53
CA PRO A 176 6.04 7.51 -1.96
C PRO A 176 7.23 7.97 -1.12
N GLN A 177 7.16 9.18 -0.56
CA GLN A 177 8.24 9.73 0.27
C GLN A 177 8.21 9.28 1.73
N LEU A 178 7.11 8.71 2.21
CA LEU A 178 6.97 8.28 3.60
C LEU A 178 6.95 6.76 3.75
N GLY A 179 6.54 6.02 2.73
CA GLY A 179 6.53 4.56 2.77
C GLY A 179 5.94 3.91 1.53
N GLY A 180 5.98 2.58 1.51
CA GLY A 180 5.36 1.76 0.47
C GLY A 180 3.84 1.76 0.53
N GLN A 181 3.26 1.16 -0.48
CA GLN A 181 1.81 1.02 -0.57
C GLN A 181 1.28 -0.13 0.27
N LYS A 182 0.03 0.03 0.75
CA LYS A 182 -0.76 -1.05 1.35
C LYS A 182 -2.20 -0.99 0.86
N TYR A 183 -2.82 -2.14 0.66
CA TYR A 183 -4.19 -2.20 0.19
C TYR A 183 -5.18 -1.77 1.28
N ALA A 184 -6.24 -1.08 0.85
CA ALA A 184 -7.44 -0.80 1.61
C ALA A 184 -8.58 -1.59 0.96
N MET A 185 -9.20 -2.49 1.72
CA MET A 185 -10.21 -3.43 1.25
C MET A 185 -11.49 -3.28 2.06
N SER A 186 -12.63 -3.53 1.42
CA SER A 186 -13.93 -3.49 2.08
C SER A 186 -14.07 -4.64 3.09
N GLY A 187 -14.66 -4.36 4.25
CA GLY A 187 -14.85 -5.35 5.32
C GLY A 187 -13.57 -5.73 6.07
N MET A 188 -12.46 -5.02 5.85
CA MET A 188 -11.17 -5.32 6.48
C MET A 188 -10.49 -4.03 6.95
N THR A 189 -9.72 -4.12 8.04
CA THR A 189 -8.85 -3.06 8.51
C THR A 189 -7.40 -3.48 8.37
N MET A 190 -6.63 -2.73 7.57
CA MET A 190 -5.20 -2.97 7.36
C MET A 190 -4.37 -1.89 8.06
N ASN A 191 -3.38 -2.30 8.83
CA ASN A 191 -2.51 -1.39 9.57
C ASN A 191 -1.31 -0.97 8.70
N LEU A 192 -1.00 0.32 8.67
CA LEU A 192 0.18 0.87 7.99
C LEU A 192 0.84 1.92 8.88
N TYR A 193 2.07 1.67 9.28
CA TYR A 193 2.88 2.66 9.99
C TYR A 193 3.62 3.56 9.01
N LEU A 194 3.44 4.87 9.16
CA LEU A 194 4.24 5.88 8.46
C LEU A 194 4.77 6.91 9.46
N GLN A 195 5.82 7.62 9.06
CA GLN A 195 6.37 8.73 9.81
C GLN A 195 7.00 9.73 8.84
N ALA A 196 6.84 11.01 9.11
CA ALA A 196 7.59 12.08 8.46
C ALA A 196 8.67 12.61 9.41
N ASP A 197 9.90 12.74 8.94
CA ASP A 197 11.02 13.31 9.70
C ASP A 197 11.19 14.80 9.43
N GLU A 198 10.62 15.31 8.33
CA GLU A 198 10.74 16.69 7.91
C GLU A 198 9.36 17.34 7.76
N VAL A 199 9.25 18.62 8.12
CA VAL A 199 8.07 19.42 7.83
C VAL A 199 7.93 19.62 6.32
N GLY A 200 6.71 19.41 5.79
CA GLY A 200 6.47 19.53 4.35
C GLY A 200 5.11 18.98 3.94
N THR A 201 4.84 19.06 2.65
CA THR A 201 3.63 18.47 2.05
C THR A 201 4.02 17.37 1.09
N TYR A 202 3.64 16.15 1.41
CA TYR A 202 3.90 14.94 0.64
C TYR A 202 2.66 14.52 -0.13
N LYS A 203 2.85 14.05 -1.35
CA LYS A 203 1.74 13.64 -2.22
C LYS A 203 1.41 12.18 -1.99
N GLY A 204 0.16 11.92 -1.63
CA GLY A 204 -0.41 10.59 -1.59
C GLY A 204 -1.37 10.33 -2.74
N ARG A 205 -1.54 9.06 -3.10
CA ARG A 205 -2.44 8.65 -4.17
C ARG A 205 -2.90 7.21 -4.01
N ASN A 206 -3.98 6.86 -4.72
CA ASN A 206 -4.30 5.48 -5.00
C ASN A 206 -3.29 4.91 -6.02
N ALA A 207 -2.79 3.70 -5.78
CA ALA A 207 -1.88 2.98 -6.67
C ALA A 207 -2.49 1.70 -7.27
N ASN A 208 -3.77 1.43 -7.01
CA ASN A 208 -4.53 0.32 -7.57
C ASN A 208 -5.68 0.86 -8.41
N PHE A 209 -5.73 0.51 -9.70
CA PHE A 209 -6.78 0.99 -10.60
C PHE A 209 -8.17 0.53 -10.10
N ASN A 210 -9.08 1.49 -9.91
CA ASN A 210 -10.42 1.30 -9.39
C ASN A 210 -11.49 2.08 -10.18
N GLY A 211 -11.29 2.29 -11.47
CA GLY A 211 -12.29 2.87 -12.35
C GLY A 211 -11.98 4.28 -12.85
N GLU A 212 -13.00 4.98 -13.31
CA GLU A 212 -12.90 6.22 -14.09
C GLU A 212 -12.16 7.34 -13.36
N GLY A 213 -12.43 7.56 -12.08
CA GLY A 213 -11.82 8.61 -11.27
C GLY A 213 -10.50 8.23 -10.58
N PHE A 214 -9.89 7.09 -10.93
CA PHE A 214 -8.64 6.62 -10.35
C PHE A 214 -7.52 7.68 -10.33
N ALA A 215 -7.37 8.41 -11.45
CA ALA A 215 -6.31 9.41 -11.58
C ALA A 215 -6.47 10.61 -10.64
N ASP A 216 -7.70 10.88 -10.20
CA ASP A 216 -8.04 12.00 -9.32
C ASP A 216 -8.06 11.60 -7.84
N GLN A 217 -7.99 10.31 -7.52
CA GLN A 217 -7.95 9.80 -6.14
C GLN A 217 -6.58 10.05 -5.51
N ARG A 218 -6.32 11.32 -5.19
CA ARG A 218 -5.08 11.86 -4.62
C ARG A 218 -5.37 12.62 -3.34
N PHE A 219 -4.35 12.70 -2.48
CA PHE A 219 -4.44 13.47 -1.23
C PHE A 219 -3.08 14.07 -0.88
N ASP A 220 -3.10 15.04 0.02
CA ASP A 220 -1.90 15.65 0.56
C ASP A 220 -1.66 15.19 2.01
N VAL A 221 -0.43 14.82 2.33
CA VAL A 221 0.02 14.60 3.69
C VAL A 221 0.80 15.82 4.11
N VAL A 222 0.24 16.60 5.04
CA VAL A 222 0.86 17.81 5.58
C VAL A 222 1.56 17.46 6.88
N ALA A 223 2.87 17.30 6.83
CA ALA A 223 3.70 17.08 8.01
C ALA A 223 4.11 18.41 8.62
N GLN A 224 3.90 18.55 9.91
CA GLN A 224 4.15 19.78 10.65
C GLN A 224 4.71 19.48 12.05
N SER A 225 5.23 20.50 12.76
CA SER A 225 5.71 20.27 14.12
C SER A 225 4.59 19.77 15.02
N GLU A 226 4.92 19.03 16.07
CA GLU A 226 3.89 18.54 17.02
C GLU A 226 3.07 19.69 17.64
N LYS A 227 3.71 20.84 17.86
CA LYS A 227 3.05 22.05 18.35
C LYS A 227 2.03 22.59 17.35
N ASP A 228 2.41 22.67 16.08
CA ASP A 228 1.54 23.18 15.02
C ASP A 228 0.41 22.19 14.70
N PHE A 229 0.68 20.90 14.78
CA PHE A 229 -0.36 19.86 14.68
C PHE A 229 -1.43 20.02 15.77
N LYS A 230 -1.03 20.14 17.04
CA LYS A 230 -1.96 20.37 18.16
C LYS A 230 -2.75 21.66 18.02
N LYS A 231 -2.09 22.72 17.53
CA LYS A 231 -2.75 24.01 17.24
C LYS A 231 -3.78 23.84 16.13
N TRP A 232 -3.38 23.25 15.00
CA TRP A 232 -4.28 22.96 13.89
C TRP A 232 -5.49 22.12 14.33
N ALA A 233 -5.28 21.07 15.10
CA ALA A 233 -6.36 20.22 15.57
C ALA A 233 -7.37 20.99 16.41
N LYS A 234 -6.89 21.81 17.35
CA LYS A 234 -7.75 22.64 18.20
C LYS A 234 -8.56 23.67 17.40
N GLU A 235 -7.90 24.37 16.48
CA GLU A 235 -8.54 25.40 15.64
C GLU A 235 -9.56 24.77 14.68
N THR A 236 -9.19 23.66 14.04
CA THR A 236 -10.05 22.91 13.13
C THR A 236 -11.30 22.39 13.82
N LYS A 237 -11.16 21.78 14.99
CA LYS A 237 -12.30 21.29 15.76
C LYS A 237 -13.27 22.41 16.15
N ALA A 238 -12.77 23.60 16.43
CA ALA A 238 -13.57 24.74 16.85
C ALA A 238 -14.27 25.46 15.69
N SER A 239 -13.67 25.48 14.50
CA SER A 239 -14.14 26.30 13.37
C SER A 239 -14.82 25.51 12.24
N SER A 240 -14.63 24.20 12.18
CA SER A 240 -15.19 23.40 11.09
C SER A 240 -16.64 22.99 11.35
N PRO A 241 -17.44 22.82 10.30
CA PRO A 241 -18.80 22.29 10.43
C PRO A 241 -18.78 20.88 11.02
N VAL A 242 -19.79 20.57 11.84
CA VAL A 242 -19.93 19.24 12.42
C VAL A 242 -20.28 18.24 11.32
N ILE A 243 -19.58 17.09 11.30
CA ILE A 243 -19.97 16.02 10.41
C ILE A 243 -21.28 15.39 10.88
N THR A 244 -22.22 15.23 9.97
CA THR A 244 -23.46 14.49 10.21
C THR A 244 -23.46 13.20 9.41
N GLN A 245 -24.28 12.25 9.81
CA GLN A 245 -24.46 11.01 9.05
C GLN A 245 -24.88 11.28 7.61
N ASP A 246 -25.69 12.31 7.38
CA ASP A 246 -26.11 12.74 6.05
C ASP A 246 -24.94 13.18 5.16
N ILE A 247 -24.03 13.98 5.73
CA ILE A 247 -22.82 14.42 5.06
C ILE A 247 -21.92 13.22 4.75
N TYR A 248 -21.76 12.30 5.69
CA TYR A 248 -20.93 11.12 5.52
C TYR A 248 -21.49 10.18 4.45
N ASP A 249 -22.80 9.87 4.49
CA ASP A 249 -23.45 9.04 3.49
C ASP A 249 -23.26 9.62 2.08
N ARG A 250 -23.35 10.96 1.96
CA ARG A 250 -23.08 11.64 0.69
C ARG A 250 -21.60 11.56 0.27
N LEU A 251 -20.67 11.51 1.22
CA LEU A 251 -19.23 11.29 0.92
C LEU A 251 -18.95 9.87 0.43
N LEU A 252 -19.76 8.88 0.79
CA LEU A 252 -19.60 7.52 0.30
C LEU A 252 -19.96 7.35 -1.18
N ILE A 253 -20.83 8.23 -1.72
CA ILE A 253 -21.25 8.13 -3.13
C ILE A 253 -20.05 8.36 -4.04
N PRO A 254 -19.83 7.52 -5.08
CA PRO A 254 -18.75 7.66 -6.02
C PRO A 254 -18.67 9.06 -6.66
N GLY A 255 -17.46 9.55 -6.80
CA GLY A 255 -17.17 10.86 -7.38
C GLY A 255 -15.98 11.53 -6.69
N SER A 256 -15.29 12.41 -7.42
CA SER A 256 -14.19 13.19 -6.85
C SER A 256 -14.69 14.24 -5.86
N SER A 257 -13.87 14.60 -4.89
CA SER A 257 -14.18 15.65 -3.93
C SER A 257 -13.01 16.63 -3.80
N LYS A 258 -13.35 17.90 -3.56
CA LYS A 258 -12.36 18.87 -3.08
C LYS A 258 -11.96 18.55 -1.65
N LYS A 259 -10.88 19.15 -1.16
CA LYS A 259 -10.52 19.09 0.25
C LYS A 259 -11.64 19.67 1.11
N LYS A 260 -12.02 18.91 2.13
CA LYS A 260 -13.05 19.29 3.11
C LYS A 260 -12.56 18.98 4.51
N THR A 261 -13.14 19.63 5.49
CA THR A 261 -12.79 19.46 6.90
C THR A 261 -14.07 19.52 7.74
N TYR A 262 -14.14 18.64 8.72
CA TYR A 262 -15.28 18.54 9.62
C TYR A 262 -14.82 18.39 11.07
N SER A 263 -15.61 18.87 12.01
CA SER A 263 -15.54 18.58 13.43
C SER A 263 -16.34 17.30 13.72
N GLY A 264 -15.81 16.41 14.54
CA GLY A 264 -16.34 15.06 14.74
C GLY A 264 -15.80 14.06 13.71
N THR A 265 -16.19 12.80 13.82
CA THR A 265 -15.82 11.73 12.91
C THR A 265 -17.02 10.87 12.55
N HIS A 266 -17.02 10.27 11.36
CA HIS A 266 -18.06 9.31 10.95
C HIS A 266 -18.08 8.07 11.85
N LEU A 267 -16.99 7.77 12.52
CA LEU A 267 -16.91 6.65 13.46
C LEU A 267 -17.96 6.76 14.59
N ALA A 268 -18.51 7.97 14.83
CA ALA A 268 -19.66 8.15 15.70
C ALA A 268 -20.97 7.54 15.15
N PHE A 269 -21.03 7.22 13.87
CA PHE A 269 -22.23 6.67 13.21
C PHE A 269 -22.02 5.25 12.73
N VAL A 270 -20.88 4.99 12.05
CA VAL A 270 -20.57 3.70 11.41
C VAL A 270 -19.07 3.53 11.26
N ASP A 271 -18.62 2.31 11.34
CA ASP A 271 -17.32 1.86 10.84
C ASP A 271 -17.57 0.95 9.63
N VAL A 272 -17.25 1.44 8.44
CA VAL A 272 -17.47 0.68 7.19
C VAL A 272 -16.59 -0.56 7.08
N ALA A 273 -15.53 -0.67 7.89
CA ALA A 273 -14.74 -1.88 7.96
C ALA A 273 -15.52 -3.01 8.68
N ALA A 274 -16.37 -2.65 9.64
CA ALA A 274 -17.21 -3.58 10.37
C ALA A 274 -18.57 -3.81 9.71
N ASP A 275 -19.09 -2.83 8.98
CA ASP A 275 -20.35 -2.90 8.25
C ASP A 275 -20.13 -2.52 6.77
N PRO A 276 -19.54 -3.42 5.97
CA PRO A 276 -19.25 -3.14 4.56
C PRO A 276 -20.52 -2.97 3.71
N GLU A 277 -21.68 -3.43 4.18
CA GLU A 277 -22.96 -3.25 3.47
C GLU A 277 -23.52 -1.85 3.62
N TYR A 278 -23.01 -1.07 4.57
CA TYR A 278 -23.49 0.29 4.81
C TYR A 278 -23.38 1.19 3.58
N VAL A 279 -22.36 1.01 2.77
CA VAL A 279 -22.14 1.81 1.55
C VAL A 279 -23.30 1.63 0.57
N PHE A 280 -23.85 0.43 0.43
CA PHE A 280 -24.99 0.17 -0.46
C PHE A 280 -26.27 0.82 0.06
N TYR A 281 -26.42 0.94 1.39
CA TYR A 281 -27.50 1.71 1.97
C TYR A 281 -27.37 3.20 1.65
N ALA A 282 -26.16 3.77 1.78
CA ALA A 282 -25.89 5.15 1.41
C ALA A 282 -26.15 5.41 -0.07
N TYR A 283 -25.82 4.48 -0.96
CA TYR A 283 -26.13 4.56 -2.38
C TYR A 283 -27.64 4.63 -2.64
N LYS A 284 -28.40 3.70 -2.07
CA LYS A 284 -29.88 3.70 -2.18
C LYS A 284 -30.48 4.99 -1.64
N ARG A 285 -29.89 5.53 -0.57
CA ARG A 285 -30.38 6.75 0.06
C ARG A 285 -30.34 7.97 -0.85
N PHE A 286 -29.39 8.02 -1.78
CA PHE A 286 -29.27 9.09 -2.77
C PHE A 286 -29.61 8.66 -4.20
N GLY A 287 -30.24 7.51 -4.36
CA GLY A 287 -30.66 7.00 -5.67
C GLY A 287 -29.47 6.66 -6.59
N TYR A 288 -28.28 6.40 -6.02
CA TYR A 288 -27.15 5.98 -6.79
C TYR A 288 -27.29 4.51 -7.18
N GLU A 289 -27.39 4.24 -8.49
CA GLU A 289 -27.32 2.90 -9.04
C GLU A 289 -25.93 2.65 -9.58
N MET A 290 -25.32 1.53 -9.19
CA MET A 290 -24.04 1.13 -9.75
C MET A 290 -24.20 0.90 -11.24
N THR A 291 -23.43 1.62 -12.04
CA THR A 291 -23.43 1.44 -13.49
C THR A 291 -23.02 0.01 -13.83
N ASN A 292 -23.84 -0.65 -14.63
CA ASN A 292 -23.49 -1.96 -15.16
C ASN A 292 -22.23 -1.80 -16.05
N PRO A 293 -21.09 -2.42 -15.72
CA PRO A 293 -19.85 -2.31 -16.50
C PRO A 293 -20.03 -2.80 -17.96
N HIS A 294 -21.09 -3.57 -18.23
CA HIS A 294 -21.45 -4.03 -19.57
C HIS A 294 -22.42 -3.06 -20.31
N ASN A 295 -22.85 -1.97 -19.68
CA ASN A 295 -23.67 -0.94 -20.31
C ASN A 295 -23.18 0.47 -19.90
N PRO A 296 -22.12 1.00 -20.54
CA PRO A 296 -21.52 2.29 -20.19
C PRO A 296 -22.44 3.49 -20.44
N ASN A 297 -23.61 3.30 -21.04
CA ASN A 297 -24.56 4.38 -21.32
C ASN A 297 -25.53 4.65 -20.15
N THR A 298 -25.50 3.85 -19.08
CA THR A 298 -26.27 4.12 -17.86
C THR A 298 -25.50 5.15 -17.03
N LYS A 299 -25.85 6.43 -17.18
CA LYS A 299 -25.40 7.47 -16.24
C LYS A 299 -26.20 7.30 -14.96
N SER A 300 -25.51 7.08 -13.86
CA SER A 300 -26.13 7.14 -12.52
C SER A 300 -26.61 8.57 -12.26
N THR A 301 -27.88 8.73 -12.04
CA THR A 301 -28.48 9.97 -11.54
C THR A 301 -28.37 9.95 -10.02
N ILE A 302 -27.76 10.96 -9.43
CA ILE A 302 -27.68 11.13 -7.97
C ILE A 302 -28.76 12.15 -7.59
N SER A 303 -29.57 11.82 -6.59
CA SER A 303 -30.55 12.76 -6.03
C SER A 303 -29.83 13.78 -5.14
N ASP A 304 -30.20 15.05 -5.24
CA ASP A 304 -29.71 16.11 -4.38
C ASP A 304 -30.26 15.97 -2.96
N GLU A 305 -31.44 15.37 -2.80
CA GLU A 305 -32.06 15.11 -1.49
C GLU A 305 -32.07 13.60 -1.18
N PRO A 306 -31.96 13.24 0.11
CA PRO A 306 -32.00 11.84 0.50
C PRO A 306 -33.40 11.26 0.29
N MET A 307 -33.47 10.11 -0.39
CA MET A 307 -34.72 9.37 -0.67
C MET A 307 -35.12 8.45 0.49
N LEU A 308 -34.17 8.11 1.36
CA LEU A 308 -34.38 7.26 2.55
C LEU A 308 -33.88 7.98 3.80
N PRO A 309 -34.43 7.67 5.00
CA PRO A 309 -33.93 8.23 6.25
C PRO A 309 -32.50 7.80 6.54
N VAL A 310 -31.85 8.43 7.52
CA VAL A 310 -30.59 7.94 8.06
C VAL A 310 -30.78 6.55 8.66
N ARG A 311 -29.82 5.65 8.43
CA ARG A 311 -29.83 4.34 9.09
C ARG A 311 -29.64 4.55 10.59
N PRO A 312 -30.50 4.01 11.46
CA PRO A 312 -30.32 4.13 12.90
C PRO A 312 -28.95 3.60 13.31
N VAL A 313 -28.24 4.33 14.15
CA VAL A 313 -27.03 3.83 14.79
C VAL A 313 -27.42 2.67 15.68
N THR A 314 -27.00 1.46 15.34
CA THR A 314 -27.15 0.32 16.22
C THR A 314 -26.06 0.45 17.28
N VAL A 315 -26.46 0.74 18.52
CA VAL A 315 -25.59 0.93 19.70
C VAL A 315 -24.71 -0.30 20.01
N THR A 316 -24.94 -1.40 19.34
CA THR A 316 -24.24 -2.68 19.50
C THR A 316 -23.06 -2.88 18.54
N ASN A 317 -22.49 -1.81 17.97
CA ASN A 317 -21.26 -1.98 17.22
C ASN A 317 -20.09 -2.11 18.20
N PRO A 318 -19.55 -3.33 18.44
CA PRO A 318 -18.50 -3.54 19.43
C PRO A 318 -17.18 -2.82 19.11
N GLN A 319 -17.05 -2.25 17.92
CA GLN A 319 -15.90 -1.44 17.55
C GLN A 319 -15.97 -0.01 18.15
N PHE A 320 -17.16 0.47 18.51
CA PHE A 320 -17.33 1.74 19.21
C PHE A 320 -16.74 1.71 20.63
N GLU A 321 -16.88 0.59 21.33
CA GLU A 321 -16.30 0.40 22.67
C GLU A 321 -14.76 0.22 22.60
N ARG A 322 -14.22 -0.10 21.45
CA ARG A 322 -12.77 -0.27 21.26
C ARG A 322 -12.00 1.02 20.98
N HIS A 323 -12.66 2.14 20.78
CA HIS A 323 -11.98 3.44 20.61
C HIS A 323 -11.28 3.93 21.87
N ASP A 324 -11.70 3.45 23.05
CA ASP A 324 -11.01 3.70 24.31
C ASP A 324 -9.76 2.82 24.51
N MET A 325 -9.55 1.82 23.66
CA MET A 325 -8.32 1.05 23.68
C MET A 325 -7.22 1.87 23.01
N LYS A 326 -6.47 2.62 23.84
CA LYS A 326 -5.14 3.09 23.47
C LYS A 326 -4.41 1.92 22.84
N PRO A 327 -3.72 2.11 21.69
CA PRO A 327 -2.91 1.05 21.13
C PRO A 327 -2.03 0.52 22.27
N GLN A 328 -2.18 -0.76 22.60
CA GLN A 328 -1.30 -1.36 23.60
C GLN A 328 0.08 -1.31 23.02
N ILE A 329 0.93 -0.45 23.60
CA ILE A 329 2.34 -0.42 23.30
C ILE A 329 2.83 -1.80 23.69
N ILE A 330 3.28 -2.56 22.69
CA ILE A 330 3.92 -3.84 22.92
C ILE A 330 5.20 -3.56 23.69
N LYS A 331 5.11 -3.59 25.02
CA LYS A 331 6.26 -3.68 25.88
C LYS A 331 6.74 -5.11 25.75
N ASN A 332 7.98 -5.26 25.23
CA ASN A 332 8.77 -6.50 25.21
C ASN A 332 8.52 -7.49 24.06
N GLY A 333 8.48 -7.04 22.81
CA GLY A 333 8.76 -7.96 21.69
C GLY A 333 7.82 -9.16 21.53
N GLU A 334 6.74 -9.23 22.28
CA GLU A 334 5.68 -10.23 22.10
C GLU A 334 4.76 -9.76 21.00
N GLY A 335 4.72 -10.55 19.93
CA GLY A 335 3.93 -10.28 18.72
C GLY A 335 2.49 -9.97 19.06
N TYR A 336 1.91 -9.12 18.22
CA TYR A 336 0.50 -8.81 18.19
C TYR A 336 -0.28 -10.12 18.33
N HIS A 337 -0.91 -10.36 19.47
CA HIS A 337 -1.86 -11.45 19.60
C HIS A 337 -2.99 -11.13 18.63
N GLU A 338 -2.92 -11.74 17.46
CA GLU A 338 -4.08 -11.90 16.60
C GLU A 338 -5.23 -12.39 17.47
N ASP A 339 -6.33 -11.70 17.37
CA ASP A 339 -7.54 -11.90 18.14
C ASP A 339 -7.73 -13.38 18.56
N LYS A 340 -7.71 -13.63 19.86
CA LYS A 340 -8.11 -14.93 20.42
C LYS A 340 -9.44 -15.44 19.85
N HIS A 341 -10.31 -14.53 19.46
CA HIS A 341 -11.56 -14.80 18.75
C HIS A 341 -11.34 -15.47 17.39
N ARG A 342 -10.31 -15.10 16.64
CA ARG A 342 -10.03 -15.66 15.32
C ARG A 342 -9.37 -17.04 15.43
N GLU A 343 -8.54 -17.24 16.46
CA GLU A 343 -8.03 -18.59 16.78
C GLU A 343 -9.14 -19.53 17.25
N ASP A 344 -10.07 -19.02 18.06
CA ASP A 344 -11.21 -19.79 18.53
C ASP A 344 -12.22 -20.10 17.40
N GLU A 345 -12.43 -19.16 16.47
CA GLU A 345 -13.23 -19.40 15.25
C GLU A 345 -12.55 -20.36 14.28
N MET A 346 -11.24 -20.28 14.08
CA MET A 346 -10.51 -21.25 13.26
C MET A 346 -10.53 -22.64 13.87
N LYS A 347 -10.31 -22.77 15.18
CA LYS A 347 -10.43 -24.07 15.88
C LYS A 347 -11.83 -24.66 15.76
N LYS A 348 -12.86 -23.82 15.91
CA LYS A 348 -14.24 -24.26 15.75
C LYS A 348 -14.55 -24.73 14.33
N MET A 349 -13.98 -24.04 13.33
CA MET A 349 -14.11 -24.43 11.92
C MET A 349 -13.36 -25.73 11.62
N GLU A 350 -12.18 -25.94 12.21
CA GLU A 350 -11.43 -27.20 12.09
C GLU A 350 -12.16 -28.37 12.79
N GLU A 351 -12.76 -28.15 13.96
CA GLU A 351 -13.57 -29.13 14.66
C GLU A 351 -14.84 -29.50 13.87
N ASP A 352 -15.50 -28.52 13.26
CA ASP A 352 -16.68 -28.73 12.41
C ASP A 352 -16.33 -29.50 11.12
N ILE A 353 -15.15 -29.25 10.53
CA ILE A 353 -14.66 -30.00 9.37
C ILE A 353 -14.35 -31.46 9.75
N GLN A 354 -13.65 -31.68 10.86
CA GLN A 354 -13.34 -33.05 11.34
C GLN A 354 -14.61 -33.84 11.70
N THR A 355 -15.58 -33.18 12.31
CA THR A 355 -16.86 -33.80 12.67
C THR A 355 -17.66 -34.20 11.43
N ASN A 356 -17.66 -33.35 10.40
CA ASN A 356 -18.33 -33.65 9.14
C ASN A 356 -17.63 -34.75 8.33
N GLU A 357 -16.29 -34.82 8.36
CA GLU A 357 -15.56 -35.95 7.75
C GLU A 357 -15.78 -37.26 8.47
N PHE A 358 -15.89 -37.23 9.82
CA PHE A 358 -16.19 -38.42 10.62
C PHE A 358 -17.61 -38.94 10.32
N ASN A 359 -18.62 -38.09 10.33
CA ASN A 359 -20.00 -38.45 10.02
C ASN A 359 -20.19 -38.97 8.58
N LYS A 360 -19.38 -38.46 7.63
CA LYS A 360 -19.39 -38.94 6.25
C LYS A 360 -18.80 -40.32 6.10
N LYS A 361 -17.75 -40.65 6.88
CA LYS A 361 -17.19 -42.02 6.93
C LYS A 361 -18.15 -43.02 7.55
N GLU A 362 -18.84 -42.67 8.63
CA GLU A 362 -19.87 -43.55 9.23
C GLU A 362 -21.06 -43.80 8.30
N SER A 363 -21.45 -42.81 7.50
CA SER A 363 -22.53 -42.99 6.50
C SER A 363 -22.11 -43.87 5.33
N ASP A 364 -20.85 -43.87 4.95
CA ASP A 364 -20.32 -44.69 3.86
C ASP A 364 -20.07 -46.15 4.32
N ASP A 365 -19.72 -46.39 5.59
CA ASP A 365 -19.56 -47.73 6.16
C ASP A 365 -20.90 -48.41 6.52
N ALA A 366 -21.97 -47.63 6.74
CA ALA A 366 -23.31 -48.20 7.01
C ALA A 366 -24.09 -48.54 5.73
N GLY A 367 -23.56 -48.27 4.56
CA GLY A 367 -24.19 -48.49 3.26
C GLY A 367 -23.65 -49.72 2.47
N ASN A 368 -22.76 -50.53 3.06
CA ASN A 368 -22.24 -51.75 2.41
C ASN A 368 -22.75 -53.02 3.11
#